data_a0cb8943fd4c605e0b7ce3c34d3c764f
#
_entry.id   a0cb8943fd4c605e0b7ce3c34d3c764f
#
_cell.length_a   1.000
_cell.length_b   1.000
_cell.length_c   1.000
_cell.angle_alpha   90.00
_cell.angle_beta   90.00
_cell.angle_gamma   90.00
#
_symmetry.space_group_name_H-M   'P 1'
#
loop_
_entity.id
_entity.type
_entity.pdbx_description
1 polymer ?
#
loop_
_entity_poly.entity_id
_entity_poly.type
_entity_poly.pdbx_seq_one_letter_code
_entity_poly.pdbx_strand_id
1 'polypeptide(L)'
;MKKVQQFLPLAFIALLLCGAFCFRSAPSESSSPNGLAPDISMKSHKGRKISLSKLRGKMVLIDFWASWCGPCRKELPNVVEAYHKYKKAKFVNGKGFTVFSVSLDRETNAWKEAIKSDGLVWKYHGLDQGNTVSNLYGVYSIPSAFLVDGNGEIIAKGNELRGINLHITLDKYLKP
;
A
#
# COMPACT_ATOMS: atom_id res chain seq x y z
N MET A 1 -39.84 82.36 16.39
CA MET A 1 -38.89 81.78 17.31
C MET A 1 -38.99 80.25 17.25
N LYS A 2 -38.28 79.58 16.35
CA LYS A 2 -38.15 78.13 16.32
C LYS A 2 -36.75 77.81 15.80
N LYS A 3 -35.90 77.28 16.66
CA LYS A 3 -34.54 76.84 16.35
C LYS A 3 -34.57 75.56 15.49
N VAL A 4 -34.03 75.66 14.31
CA VAL A 4 -33.82 74.50 13.44
C VAL A 4 -32.43 73.88 13.83
N GLN A 5 -32.48 72.69 14.34
CA GLN A 5 -31.30 71.90 14.74
C GLN A 5 -30.88 71.05 13.53
N GLN A 6 -29.74 71.39 12.97
CA GLN A 6 -29.08 70.64 11.88
C GLN A 6 -28.46 69.38 12.41
N PHE A 7 -28.96 68.25 11.97
CA PHE A 7 -28.31 66.95 12.19
C PHE A 7 -27.25 66.70 11.12
N LEU A 8 -26.02 66.59 11.56
CA LEU A 8 -24.89 66.18 10.73
C LEU A 8 -24.89 64.69 10.55
N PRO A 9 -24.82 64.11 9.34
CA PRO A 9 -24.72 62.66 9.19
C PRO A 9 -23.26 62.19 9.44
N LEU A 10 -23.09 61.30 10.40
CA LEU A 10 -21.90 60.55 10.64
C LEU A 10 -21.62 59.64 9.44
N ALA A 11 -20.54 59.96 8.71
CA ALA A 11 -20.04 59.08 7.66
C ALA A 11 -19.40 57.80 8.29
N PHE A 12 -20.04 56.69 8.08
CA PHE A 12 -19.47 55.39 8.39
C PHE A 12 -18.34 55.10 7.42
N ILE A 13 -17.10 55.16 7.90
CA ILE A 13 -15.90 54.65 7.22
C ILE A 13 -15.93 53.13 7.42
N ALA A 14 -16.44 52.40 6.44
CA ALA A 14 -16.27 50.94 6.39
C ALA A 14 -14.85 50.61 5.98
N LEU A 15 -14.07 50.23 6.96
CA LEU A 15 -12.69 49.70 6.75
C LEU A 15 -12.82 48.30 6.14
N LEU A 16 -12.61 48.18 4.83
CA LEU A 16 -12.48 46.91 4.10
C LEU A 16 -11.18 46.25 4.50
N LEU A 17 -11.20 45.41 5.54
CA LEU A 17 -10.17 44.43 5.82
C LEU A 17 -10.27 43.30 4.77
N CYS A 18 -9.53 43.46 3.69
CA CYS A 18 -9.29 42.42 2.71
C CYS A 18 -8.41 41.33 3.36
N GLY A 19 -9.06 40.43 4.12
CA GLY A 19 -8.42 39.24 4.64
C GLY A 19 -8.01 38.35 3.46
N ALA A 20 -6.72 38.29 3.16
CA ALA A 20 -6.15 37.32 2.27
C ALA A 20 -6.39 35.92 2.86
N PHE A 21 -7.51 35.33 2.44
CA PHE A 21 -7.82 33.92 2.72
C PHE A 21 -6.82 33.08 1.91
N CYS A 22 -5.69 32.75 2.53
CA CYS A 22 -4.78 31.75 1.98
C CYS A 22 -5.57 30.45 1.82
N PHE A 23 -6.06 30.22 0.61
CA PHE A 23 -6.61 28.94 0.21
C PHE A 23 -5.44 27.95 0.24
N ARG A 24 -5.27 27.30 1.39
CA ARG A 24 -4.35 26.18 1.54
C ARG A 24 -4.94 25.05 0.72
N SER A 25 -4.40 24.83 -0.48
CA SER A 25 -4.77 23.69 -1.31
C SER A 25 -4.63 22.44 -0.46
N ALA A 26 -5.74 21.77 -0.18
CA ALA A 26 -5.73 20.43 0.39
C ALA A 26 -4.91 19.54 -0.56
N PRO A 27 -4.04 18.64 -0.04
CA PRO A 27 -3.38 17.69 -0.91
C PRO A 27 -4.44 16.94 -1.69
N SER A 28 -4.27 16.86 -3.01
CA SER A 28 -5.16 16.12 -3.90
C SER A 28 -5.31 14.71 -3.35
N GLU A 29 -6.52 14.31 -2.98
CA GLU A 29 -6.84 12.92 -2.67
C GLU A 29 -6.38 12.07 -3.86
N SER A 30 -5.43 11.21 -3.57
CA SER A 30 -4.91 10.23 -4.50
C SER A 30 -6.06 9.35 -4.98
N SER A 31 -6.38 9.44 -6.26
CA SER A 31 -7.51 8.74 -6.88
C SER A 31 -7.16 7.30 -7.26
N SER A 32 -6.55 6.54 -6.33
CA SER A 32 -6.40 5.11 -6.54
C SER A 32 -7.78 4.44 -6.47
N PRO A 33 -8.18 3.71 -7.50
CA PRO A 33 -9.50 3.07 -7.55
C PRO A 33 -9.72 2.03 -6.44
N ASN A 34 -8.67 1.61 -5.75
CA ASN A 34 -8.73 0.63 -4.67
C ASN A 34 -8.37 1.20 -3.29
N GLY A 35 -8.02 2.49 -3.19
CA GLY A 35 -7.69 3.19 -1.94
C GLY A 35 -6.34 2.79 -1.32
N LEU A 36 -6.10 3.31 -0.11
CA LEU A 36 -4.89 2.98 0.67
C LEU A 36 -4.95 1.55 1.19
N ALA A 37 -3.83 0.84 1.10
CA ALA A 37 -3.68 -0.47 1.68
C ALA A 37 -3.74 -0.40 3.22
N PRO A 38 -4.62 -1.17 3.89
CA PRO A 38 -4.62 -1.29 5.34
C PRO A 38 -3.24 -1.67 5.86
N ASP A 39 -2.79 -1.08 6.98
CA ASP A 39 -1.47 -1.43 7.51
C ASP A 39 -1.45 -2.85 8.05
N ILE A 40 -0.37 -3.56 7.76
CA ILE A 40 -0.10 -4.91 8.27
C ILE A 40 1.04 -4.78 9.28
N SER A 41 0.81 -5.29 10.49
CA SER A 41 1.85 -5.36 11.53
C SER A 41 1.86 -6.74 12.15
N MET A 42 2.96 -7.48 11.96
CA MET A 42 3.09 -8.86 12.44
C MET A 42 4.54 -9.23 12.78
N LYS A 43 4.75 -10.39 13.39
CA LYS A 43 6.09 -10.95 13.60
C LYS A 43 6.55 -11.70 12.36
N SER A 44 7.81 -11.47 11.95
CA SER A 44 8.44 -12.22 10.84
C SER A 44 8.83 -13.63 11.28
N HIS A 45 9.18 -14.48 10.30
CA HIS A 45 9.74 -15.82 10.53
C HIS A 45 11.03 -15.82 11.39
N LYS A 46 11.69 -14.65 11.52
CA LYS A 46 12.88 -14.43 12.38
C LYS A 46 12.52 -13.72 13.71
N GLY A 47 11.25 -13.63 14.06
CA GLY A 47 10.77 -13.02 15.29
C GLY A 47 10.78 -11.50 15.33
N ARG A 48 11.22 -10.80 14.28
CA ARG A 48 11.25 -9.33 14.22
C ARG A 48 9.88 -8.78 13.84
N LYS A 49 9.50 -7.64 14.40
CA LYS A 49 8.31 -6.90 13.97
C LYS A 49 8.53 -6.36 12.56
N ILE A 50 7.58 -6.69 11.67
CA ILE A 50 7.51 -6.17 10.30
C ILE A 50 6.17 -5.43 10.14
N SER A 51 6.16 -4.33 9.37
CA SER A 51 4.93 -3.64 9.01
C SER A 51 4.99 -3.11 7.59
N LEU A 52 3.82 -3.10 6.94
CA LEU A 52 3.66 -2.60 5.58
C LEU A 52 3.94 -1.09 5.50
N SER A 53 3.49 -0.33 6.50
CA SER A 53 3.72 1.12 6.58
C SER A 53 5.19 1.52 6.56
N LYS A 54 6.11 0.66 7.03
CA LYS A 54 7.57 0.88 6.94
C LYS A 54 8.16 0.66 5.55
N LEU A 55 7.35 0.23 4.59
CA LEU A 55 7.74 -0.01 3.21
C LEU A 55 7.31 1.11 2.26
N ARG A 56 6.80 2.22 2.78
CA ARG A 56 6.52 3.42 1.98
C ARG A 56 7.75 3.82 1.16
N GLY A 57 7.52 4.29 -0.05
CA GLY A 57 8.57 4.56 -1.03
C GLY A 57 9.02 3.34 -1.84
N LYS A 58 8.43 2.16 -1.63
CA LYS A 58 8.69 0.94 -2.42
C LYS A 58 7.43 0.46 -3.12
N MET A 59 7.61 -0.22 -4.24
CA MET A 59 6.60 -1.08 -4.83
C MET A 59 6.55 -2.39 -4.02
N VAL A 60 5.38 -2.78 -3.50
CA VAL A 60 5.22 -3.93 -2.60
C VAL A 60 4.15 -4.87 -3.13
N LEU A 61 4.51 -6.12 -3.38
CA LEU A 61 3.55 -7.20 -3.60
C LEU A 61 3.16 -7.79 -2.24
N ILE A 62 1.91 -7.66 -1.83
CA ILE A 62 1.35 -8.39 -0.70
C ILE A 62 0.85 -9.71 -1.26
N ASP A 63 1.43 -10.83 -0.81
CA ASP A 63 1.14 -12.17 -1.31
C ASP A 63 0.58 -13.05 -0.20
N PHE A 64 -0.66 -13.50 -0.35
CA PHE A 64 -1.34 -14.42 0.57
C PHE A 64 -1.21 -15.85 0.06
N TRP A 65 -0.58 -16.70 0.84
CA TRP A 65 -0.22 -18.07 0.48
C TRP A 65 -0.21 -19.03 1.66
N ALA A 66 0.13 -20.28 1.43
CA ALA A 66 0.45 -21.25 2.48
C ALA A 66 1.33 -22.38 1.93
N SER A 67 2.08 -23.06 2.79
CA SER A 67 2.94 -24.19 2.42
C SER A 67 2.18 -25.38 1.82
N TRP A 68 0.95 -25.58 2.24
CA TRP A 68 0.06 -26.63 1.75
C TRP A 68 -0.71 -26.25 0.47
N CYS A 69 -0.64 -24.97 0.05
CA CYS A 69 -1.36 -24.47 -1.12
C CYS A 69 -0.59 -24.76 -2.41
N GLY A 70 -0.92 -25.86 -3.09
CA GLY A 70 -0.27 -26.26 -4.33
C GLY A 70 -0.30 -25.19 -5.42
N PRO A 71 -1.45 -24.56 -5.74
CA PRO A 71 -1.51 -23.47 -6.71
C PRO A 71 -0.66 -22.26 -6.32
N CYS A 72 -0.58 -21.90 -5.00
CA CYS A 72 0.28 -20.82 -4.54
C CYS A 72 1.74 -21.12 -4.83
N ARG A 73 2.21 -22.32 -4.49
CA ARG A 73 3.59 -22.73 -4.68
C ARG A 73 4.01 -22.80 -6.15
N LYS A 74 3.07 -23.05 -7.06
CA LYS A 74 3.31 -22.96 -8.52
C LYS A 74 3.57 -21.54 -8.98
N GLU A 75 3.03 -20.53 -8.30
CA GLU A 75 3.26 -19.11 -8.60
C GLU A 75 4.56 -18.57 -8.00
N LEU A 76 5.06 -19.14 -6.90
CA LEU A 76 6.24 -18.61 -6.19
C LEU A 76 7.49 -18.45 -7.06
N PRO A 77 7.84 -19.34 -8.00
CA PRO A 77 8.99 -19.13 -8.88
C PRO A 77 8.89 -17.82 -9.67
N ASN A 78 7.71 -17.49 -10.18
CA ASN A 78 7.44 -16.23 -10.89
C ASN A 78 7.58 -15.01 -9.96
N VAL A 79 7.13 -15.12 -8.71
CA VAL A 79 7.31 -14.06 -7.70
C VAL A 79 8.79 -13.88 -7.34
N VAL A 80 9.56 -14.96 -7.23
CA VAL A 80 11.00 -14.93 -6.99
C VAL A 80 11.72 -14.25 -8.16
N GLU A 81 11.38 -14.59 -9.40
CA GLU A 81 11.93 -13.94 -10.59
C GLU A 81 11.64 -12.44 -10.60
N ALA A 82 10.37 -12.06 -10.36
CA ALA A 82 9.96 -10.66 -10.26
C ALA A 82 10.76 -9.92 -9.16
N TYR A 83 10.92 -10.54 -7.98
CA TYR A 83 11.73 -9.95 -6.91
C TYR A 83 13.17 -9.68 -7.38
N HIS A 84 13.82 -10.64 -8.01
CA HIS A 84 15.19 -10.46 -8.50
C HIS A 84 15.30 -9.37 -9.58
N LYS A 85 14.37 -9.34 -10.53
CA LYS A 85 14.35 -8.39 -11.63
C LYS A 85 14.11 -6.96 -11.12
N TYR A 86 13.15 -6.75 -10.21
CA TYR A 86 12.66 -5.43 -9.87
C TYR A 86 13.14 -4.87 -8.52
N LYS A 87 13.84 -5.63 -7.69
CA LYS A 87 14.26 -5.20 -6.33
C LYS A 87 15.04 -3.89 -6.26
N LYS A 88 15.68 -3.47 -7.37
CA LYS A 88 16.42 -2.21 -7.50
C LYS A 88 15.82 -1.25 -8.51
N ALA A 89 14.71 -1.62 -9.16
CA ALA A 89 14.07 -0.82 -10.20
C ALA A 89 13.54 0.50 -9.62
N LYS A 90 13.42 1.51 -10.47
CA LYS A 90 12.77 2.77 -10.15
C LYS A 90 11.36 2.72 -10.72
N PHE A 91 10.38 3.04 -9.91
CA PHE A 91 8.98 3.14 -10.29
C PHE A 91 8.51 4.59 -10.22
N VAL A 92 7.38 4.90 -10.86
CA VAL A 92 6.80 6.25 -10.86
C VAL A 92 6.61 6.75 -9.43
N ASN A 93 6.04 5.93 -8.54
CA ASN A 93 5.73 6.26 -7.15
C ASN A 93 6.57 5.44 -6.15
N GLY A 94 7.79 5.02 -6.51
CA GLY A 94 8.61 4.25 -5.57
C GLY A 94 9.98 3.86 -6.11
N LYS A 95 10.83 3.39 -5.21
CA LYS A 95 12.18 2.91 -5.54
C LYS A 95 12.43 1.54 -4.93
N GLY A 96 12.63 0.56 -5.79
CA GLY A 96 12.78 -0.84 -5.42
C GLY A 96 11.45 -1.55 -5.24
N PHE A 97 11.47 -2.86 -5.47
CA PHE A 97 10.36 -3.78 -5.29
C PHE A 97 10.65 -4.74 -4.14
N THR A 98 9.64 -5.11 -3.41
CA THR A 98 9.73 -6.18 -2.40
C THR A 98 8.41 -6.93 -2.30
N VAL A 99 8.47 -8.10 -1.65
CA VAL A 99 7.27 -8.90 -1.36
C VAL A 99 7.03 -8.87 0.15
N PHE A 100 5.78 -8.73 0.55
CA PHE A 100 5.28 -8.92 1.90
C PHE A 100 4.39 -10.16 1.89
N SER A 101 4.96 -11.31 2.24
CA SER A 101 4.24 -12.58 2.23
C SER A 101 3.48 -12.78 3.54
N VAL A 102 2.19 -13.04 3.44
CA VAL A 102 1.27 -13.36 4.53
C VAL A 102 0.87 -14.82 4.37
N SER A 103 1.36 -15.68 5.26
CA SER A 103 1.04 -17.09 5.25
C SER A 103 -0.18 -17.39 6.11
N LEU A 104 -1.07 -18.27 5.61
CA LEU A 104 -2.22 -18.83 6.32
C LEU A 104 -1.92 -20.22 6.90
N ASP A 105 -0.65 -20.57 7.04
CA ASP A 105 -0.25 -21.81 7.67
C ASP A 105 -0.65 -21.84 9.16
N ARG A 106 -1.03 -23.00 9.63
CA ARG A 106 -1.26 -23.26 11.07
C ARG A 106 0.06 -23.66 11.74
N GLU A 107 0.91 -24.39 11.01
CA GLU A 107 2.16 -24.96 11.51
C GLU A 107 3.37 -24.10 11.16
N THR A 108 3.99 -23.51 12.19
CA THR A 108 5.14 -22.60 12.03
C THR A 108 6.34 -23.28 11.34
N ASN A 109 6.59 -24.57 11.60
CA ASN A 109 7.72 -25.30 11.02
C ASN A 109 7.51 -25.53 9.52
N ALA A 110 6.32 -25.99 9.10
CA ALA A 110 5.99 -26.19 7.69
C ALA A 110 6.14 -24.89 6.90
N TRP A 111 5.64 -23.77 7.46
CA TRP A 111 5.82 -22.44 6.89
C TRP A 111 7.30 -22.04 6.71
N LYS A 112 8.13 -22.21 7.74
CA LYS A 112 9.55 -21.87 7.68
C LYS A 112 10.31 -22.75 6.68
N GLU A 113 10.00 -24.04 6.63
CA GLU A 113 10.58 -24.94 5.65
C GLU A 113 10.21 -24.58 4.22
N ALA A 114 8.93 -24.24 3.97
CA ALA A 114 8.50 -23.82 2.65
C ALA A 114 9.19 -22.50 2.21
N ILE A 115 9.36 -21.51 3.10
CA ILE A 115 10.13 -20.30 2.80
C ILE A 115 11.55 -20.67 2.30
N LYS A 116 12.21 -21.64 2.94
CA LYS A 116 13.56 -22.06 2.59
C LYS A 116 13.56 -22.89 1.30
N SER A 117 12.69 -23.89 1.18
CA SER A 117 12.67 -24.82 0.06
C SER A 117 12.27 -24.13 -1.25
N ASP A 118 11.37 -23.17 -1.20
CA ASP A 118 10.88 -22.44 -2.37
C ASP A 118 11.73 -21.18 -2.67
N GLY A 119 12.84 -20.96 -1.95
CA GLY A 119 13.78 -19.87 -2.22
C GLY A 119 13.22 -18.47 -2.01
N LEU A 120 12.32 -18.27 -1.04
CA LEU A 120 11.68 -17.00 -0.79
C LEU A 120 12.62 -16.04 -0.06
N VAL A 121 13.49 -15.36 -0.80
CA VAL A 121 14.67 -14.64 -0.29
C VAL A 121 14.42 -13.25 0.28
N TRP A 122 13.21 -12.71 0.18
CA TRP A 122 12.87 -11.41 0.77
C TRP A 122 12.72 -11.48 2.29
N LYS A 123 12.54 -10.31 2.94
CA LYS A 123 12.64 -10.23 4.42
C LYS A 123 11.28 -10.28 5.14
N TYR A 124 10.19 -10.02 4.42
CA TYR A 124 8.89 -9.74 5.02
C TYR A 124 7.97 -10.94 4.86
N HIS A 125 8.12 -11.90 5.76
CA HIS A 125 7.28 -13.09 5.87
C HIS A 125 6.58 -13.07 7.21
N GLY A 126 5.26 -12.98 7.21
CA GLY A 126 4.41 -13.03 8.39
C GLY A 126 3.51 -14.27 8.38
N LEU A 127 3.13 -14.74 9.56
CA LEU A 127 2.21 -15.85 9.77
C LEU A 127 0.90 -15.34 10.38
N ASP A 128 -0.21 -15.50 9.66
CA ASP A 128 -1.54 -15.01 10.01
C ASP A 128 -2.40 -16.12 10.63
N GLN A 129 -1.99 -16.63 11.79
CA GLN A 129 -2.66 -17.76 12.44
C GLN A 129 -4.11 -17.50 12.87
N GLY A 130 -4.49 -16.23 13.02
CA GLY A 130 -5.86 -15.85 13.41
C GLY A 130 -6.70 -15.31 12.27
N ASN A 131 -6.24 -15.40 11.02
CA ASN A 131 -6.88 -14.81 9.84
C ASN A 131 -7.17 -13.31 9.97
N THR A 132 -6.44 -12.61 10.85
CA THR A 132 -6.66 -11.18 11.11
C THR A 132 -6.33 -10.34 9.88
N VAL A 133 -5.18 -10.60 9.27
CA VAL A 133 -4.72 -9.85 8.09
C VAL A 133 -5.48 -10.27 6.84
N SER A 134 -5.74 -11.57 6.66
CA SER A 134 -6.54 -12.05 5.53
C SER A 134 -7.96 -11.50 5.56
N ASN A 135 -8.61 -11.46 6.73
CA ASN A 135 -9.94 -10.86 6.88
C ASN A 135 -9.91 -9.35 6.59
N LEU A 136 -8.87 -8.62 7.08
CA LEU A 136 -8.69 -7.20 6.84
C LEU A 136 -8.61 -6.84 5.34
N TYR A 137 -8.03 -7.74 4.54
CA TYR A 137 -7.89 -7.61 3.08
C TYR A 137 -9.02 -8.27 2.29
N GLY A 138 -10.02 -8.85 2.95
CA GLY A 138 -11.12 -9.58 2.30
C GLY A 138 -10.64 -10.82 1.54
N VAL A 139 -9.58 -11.48 2.01
CA VAL A 139 -9.01 -12.67 1.38
C VAL A 139 -9.69 -13.91 1.94
N TYR A 140 -10.60 -14.50 1.15
CA TYR A 140 -11.33 -15.71 1.50
C TYR A 140 -10.77 -16.97 0.81
N SER A 141 -9.86 -16.80 -0.14
CA SER A 141 -9.19 -17.89 -0.84
C SER A 141 -7.77 -17.52 -1.22
N ILE A 142 -6.89 -18.52 -1.32
CA ILE A 142 -5.51 -18.37 -1.77
C ILE A 142 -5.25 -19.26 -3.01
N PRO A 143 -4.35 -18.80 -3.87
CA PRO A 143 -3.49 -17.63 -3.80
C PRO A 143 -4.26 -16.32 -4.00
N SER A 144 -3.89 -15.24 -3.29
CA SER A 144 -4.44 -13.90 -3.46
C SER A 144 -3.33 -12.87 -3.33
N ALA A 145 -3.35 -11.80 -4.14
CA ALA A 145 -2.28 -10.82 -4.12
C ALA A 145 -2.80 -9.40 -4.38
N PHE A 146 -2.06 -8.43 -3.83
CA PHE A 146 -2.27 -6.99 -4.02
C PHE A 146 -0.93 -6.32 -4.31
N LEU A 147 -0.90 -5.42 -5.29
CA LEU A 147 0.26 -4.58 -5.56
C LEU A 147 0.03 -3.20 -4.98
N VAL A 148 0.96 -2.75 -4.16
CA VAL A 148 0.91 -1.47 -3.45
C VAL A 148 2.08 -0.61 -3.93
N ASP A 149 1.81 0.63 -4.29
CA ASP A 149 2.82 1.58 -4.72
C ASP A 149 3.57 2.25 -3.54
N GLY A 150 4.52 3.14 -3.86
CA GLY A 150 5.31 3.84 -2.84
C GLY A 150 4.49 4.77 -1.94
N ASN A 151 3.33 5.23 -2.37
CA ASN A 151 2.40 6.03 -1.57
C ASN A 151 1.55 5.15 -0.63
N GLY A 152 1.54 3.85 -0.89
CA GLY A 152 0.76 2.87 -0.14
C GLY A 152 -0.63 2.63 -0.70
N GLU A 153 -0.85 2.96 -1.95
CA GLU A 153 -2.10 2.73 -2.65
C GLU A 153 -2.11 1.37 -3.32
N ILE A 154 -3.24 0.68 -3.25
CA ILE A 154 -3.43 -0.57 -3.99
C ILE A 154 -3.67 -0.20 -5.46
N ILE A 155 -2.75 -0.60 -6.33
CA ILE A 155 -2.77 -0.27 -7.76
C ILE A 155 -3.13 -1.45 -8.67
N ALA A 156 -3.07 -2.68 -8.15
CA ALA A 156 -3.51 -3.89 -8.85
C ALA A 156 -3.83 -5.01 -7.85
N LYS A 157 -4.65 -5.98 -8.26
CA LYS A 157 -5.02 -7.16 -7.46
C LYS A 157 -5.44 -8.36 -8.31
N GLY A 158 -5.40 -9.54 -7.71
CA GLY A 158 -5.95 -10.77 -8.31
C GLY A 158 -5.19 -11.21 -9.57
N ASN A 159 -5.89 -11.46 -10.66
CA ASN A 159 -5.33 -12.05 -11.88
C ASN A 159 -4.28 -11.19 -12.60
N GLU A 160 -4.30 -9.87 -12.38
CA GLU A 160 -3.28 -8.95 -12.89
C GLU A 160 -1.89 -9.18 -12.28
N LEU A 161 -1.82 -9.98 -11.23
CA LEU A 161 -0.59 -10.27 -10.48
C LEU A 161 -0.20 -11.75 -10.55
N ARG A 162 -0.72 -12.49 -11.57
CA ARG A 162 -0.45 -13.92 -11.75
C ARG A 162 0.39 -14.20 -12.99
N GLY A 163 1.31 -15.14 -12.87
CA GLY A 163 2.17 -15.55 -13.96
C GLY A 163 2.85 -14.35 -14.61
N ILE A 164 2.90 -14.32 -15.93
CA ILE A 164 3.50 -13.23 -16.69
C ILE A 164 2.83 -11.86 -16.45
N ASN A 165 1.55 -11.84 -16.02
CA ASN A 165 0.84 -10.59 -15.77
C ASN A 165 1.45 -9.78 -14.63
N LEU A 166 2.09 -10.45 -13.64
CA LEU A 166 2.85 -9.74 -12.60
C LEU A 166 3.95 -8.86 -13.21
N HIS A 167 4.71 -9.41 -14.15
CA HIS A 167 5.77 -8.67 -14.84
C HIS A 167 5.21 -7.54 -15.71
N ILE A 168 4.17 -7.83 -16.49
CA ILE A 168 3.48 -6.83 -17.32
C ILE A 168 2.95 -5.68 -16.46
N THR A 169 2.37 -6.00 -15.30
CA THR A 169 1.84 -4.98 -14.39
C THR A 169 2.97 -4.16 -13.77
N LEU A 170 4.05 -4.78 -13.31
CA LEU A 170 5.21 -4.06 -12.78
C LEU A 170 5.87 -3.16 -13.83
N ASP A 171 6.00 -3.65 -15.08
CA ASP A 171 6.61 -2.88 -16.18
C ASP A 171 5.82 -1.59 -16.51
N LYS A 172 4.48 -1.58 -16.37
CA LYS A 172 3.64 -0.37 -16.55
C LYS A 172 4.00 0.78 -15.60
N TYR A 173 4.52 0.45 -14.42
CA TYR A 173 4.87 1.44 -13.39
C TYR A 173 6.36 1.76 -13.33
N LEU A 174 7.19 1.18 -14.20
CA LEU A 174 8.61 1.55 -14.28
C LEU A 174 8.75 3.01 -14.67
N LYS A 175 9.70 3.68 -14.01
CA LYS A 175 10.10 5.02 -14.40
C LYS A 175 10.96 4.93 -15.66
N PRO A 176 10.66 5.74 -16.70
CA PRO A 176 11.51 5.85 -17.89
C PRO A 176 12.95 6.21 -17.55
#